data_c53b7c83fffe5a5955baf7894065cfbe
#
_entry.id   c53b7c83fffe5a5955baf7894065cfbe
#
_cell.length_a   1.000
_cell.length_b   1.000
_cell.length_c   1.000
_cell.angle_alpha   90.00
_cell.angle_beta   90.00
_cell.angle_gamma   90.00
#
_symmetry.space_group_name_H-M   'P 1'
#
loop_
_entity.id
_entity.type
_entity.pdbx_description
1 polymer ?
#
loop_
_entity_poly.entity_id
_entity_poly.type
_entity_poly.pdbx_seq_one_letter_code
_entity_poly.pdbx_strand_id
1 'polypeptide(L)'
;MLISDLLAFSRVSTRGKEFDDVNLGTVVDSIMGDLEIAIDEKSAQINVSDLPTIRGDKSQLEQLFLNLVSNALKFQSEGVRPEVTISARDATEEETKDILLAEEYDWTKITVSDNGIGFEQSFAEKIFAPFQRLHGRSEYKGTGIGLAVCRRIVERHNGQITAVSSPGKGATFSIIIPKNSEPFGSNNNIGETHNDA
;
A
#
# COMPACT_ATOMS: atom_id res chain seq x y z
N MET A 1 15.85 -13.62 -1.62
CA MET A 1 14.71 -12.91 -2.25
C MET A 1 13.38 -13.62 -1.99
N LEU A 2 13.05 -14.81 -2.52
CA LEU A 2 11.73 -15.46 -2.29
C LEU A 2 11.45 -15.75 -0.80
N ILE A 3 12.43 -16.28 -0.07
CA ILE A 3 12.32 -16.61 1.37
C ILE A 3 12.11 -15.31 2.18
N SER A 4 12.82 -14.25 1.84
CA SER A 4 12.71 -12.94 2.49
C SER A 4 11.29 -12.35 2.31
N ASP A 5 10.75 -12.43 1.09
CA ASP A 5 9.42 -11.89 0.77
C ASP A 5 8.30 -12.72 1.41
N LEU A 6 8.47 -14.06 1.47
CA LEU A 6 7.53 -14.95 2.16
C LEU A 6 7.53 -14.70 3.67
N LEU A 7 8.72 -14.48 4.27
CA LEU A 7 8.83 -14.09 5.67
C LEU A 7 8.20 -12.72 5.94
N ALA A 8 8.37 -11.75 5.04
CA ALA A 8 7.71 -10.44 5.14
C ALA A 8 6.18 -10.59 5.11
N PHE A 9 5.65 -11.38 4.16
CA PHE A 9 4.21 -11.68 4.08
C PHE A 9 3.66 -12.33 5.37
N SER A 10 4.38 -13.31 5.92
CA SER A 10 3.99 -13.98 7.17
C SER A 10 4.06 -13.04 8.38
N ARG A 11 5.08 -12.16 8.45
CA ARG A 11 5.32 -11.26 9.58
C ARG A 11 4.29 -10.13 9.70
N VAL A 12 3.69 -9.68 8.60
CA VAL A 12 2.64 -8.66 8.65
C VAL A 12 1.52 -9.05 9.61
N SER A 13 1.11 -10.33 9.60
CA SER A 13 0.00 -10.83 10.45
C SER A 13 0.44 -11.26 11.84
N THR A 14 1.73 -11.66 12.04
CA THR A 14 2.17 -12.35 13.27
C THR A 14 3.05 -11.51 14.17
N ARG A 15 3.68 -10.44 13.67
CA ARG A 15 4.67 -9.64 14.38
C ARG A 15 4.57 -8.14 14.09
N GLY A 16 3.39 -7.63 13.74
CA GLY A 16 3.19 -6.19 13.61
C GLY A 16 3.42 -5.49 14.96
N LYS A 17 4.05 -4.31 14.91
CA LYS A 17 4.23 -3.45 16.09
C LYS A 17 2.90 -2.83 16.51
N GLU A 18 2.87 -2.27 17.72
CA GLU A 18 1.81 -1.38 18.14
C GLU A 18 1.68 -0.21 17.18
N PHE A 19 0.47 0.33 17.07
CA PHE A 19 0.22 1.48 16.21
C PHE A 19 0.60 2.77 16.93
N ASP A 20 1.33 3.61 16.21
CA ASP A 20 1.69 4.96 16.63
C ASP A 20 1.17 5.99 15.62
N ASP A 21 1.26 7.28 15.97
CA ASP A 21 1.01 8.35 15.04
C ASP A 21 2.15 8.42 14.01
N VAL A 22 1.84 8.11 12.77
CA VAL A 22 2.80 8.06 11.66
C VAL A 22 2.49 9.14 10.64
N ASN A 23 3.39 10.10 10.49
CA ASN A 23 3.32 11.07 9.40
C ASN A 23 3.74 10.39 8.09
N LEU A 24 2.79 10.26 7.15
CA LEU A 24 3.04 9.56 5.88
C LEU A 24 4.01 10.32 4.96
N GLY A 25 4.14 11.65 5.11
CA GLY A 25 5.17 12.42 4.40
C GLY A 25 6.56 11.94 4.77
N THR A 26 6.85 11.80 6.08
CA THR A 26 8.16 11.29 6.53
C THR A 26 8.42 9.84 6.13
N VAL A 27 7.37 9.01 6.01
CA VAL A 27 7.47 7.65 5.49
C VAL A 27 7.89 7.65 4.02
N VAL A 28 7.23 8.48 3.22
CA VAL A 28 7.54 8.62 1.79
C VAL A 28 8.94 9.18 1.59
N ASP A 29 9.36 10.21 2.36
CA ASP A 29 10.72 10.76 2.30
C ASP A 29 11.77 9.68 2.61
N SER A 30 11.52 8.82 3.60
CA SER A 30 12.42 7.71 3.94
C SER A 30 12.61 6.75 2.77
N ILE A 31 11.52 6.32 2.14
CA ILE A 31 11.60 5.37 1.02
C ILE A 31 12.16 6.00 -0.26
N MET A 32 12.07 7.32 -0.42
CA MET A 32 12.75 8.01 -1.53
C MET A 32 14.27 7.87 -1.41
N GLY A 33 14.83 7.95 -0.18
CA GLY A 33 16.25 7.68 0.06
C GLY A 33 16.65 6.25 -0.32
N ASP A 34 15.82 5.25 0.01
CA ASP A 34 16.06 3.85 -0.35
C ASP A 34 16.00 3.59 -1.86
N LEU A 35 15.24 4.40 -2.60
CA LEU A 35 15.02 4.29 -4.04
C LEU A 35 15.86 5.28 -4.87
N GLU A 36 16.69 6.13 -4.24
CA GLU A 36 17.45 7.21 -4.89
C GLU A 36 18.19 6.72 -6.15
N ILE A 37 18.94 5.63 -6.04
CA ILE A 37 19.70 5.08 -7.19
C ILE A 37 18.74 4.70 -8.34
N ALA A 38 17.63 4.05 -8.03
CA ALA A 38 16.67 3.61 -9.06
C ALA A 38 15.93 4.79 -9.71
N ILE A 39 15.66 5.84 -8.94
CA ILE A 39 15.06 7.10 -9.40
C ILE A 39 16.02 7.81 -10.36
N ASP A 40 17.29 7.93 -9.97
CA ASP A 40 18.32 8.61 -10.76
C ASP A 40 18.64 7.86 -12.06
N GLU A 41 18.87 6.54 -11.99
CA GLU A 41 19.16 5.70 -13.16
C GLU A 41 18.05 5.78 -14.22
N LYS A 42 16.80 5.94 -13.80
CA LYS A 42 15.65 6.05 -14.70
C LYS A 42 15.24 7.48 -14.99
N SER A 43 15.90 8.47 -14.38
CA SER A 43 15.50 9.87 -14.40
C SER A 43 14.02 10.06 -14.04
N ALA A 44 13.52 9.26 -13.09
CA ALA A 44 12.11 9.24 -12.73
C ALA A 44 11.67 10.55 -12.08
N GLN A 45 10.42 10.94 -12.33
CA GLN A 45 9.78 12.08 -11.66
C GLN A 45 8.81 11.57 -10.62
N ILE A 46 9.03 11.95 -9.35
CA ILE A 46 8.14 11.60 -8.24
C ILE A 46 7.50 12.89 -7.73
N ASN A 47 6.16 12.94 -7.79
CA ASN A 47 5.37 14.06 -7.31
C ASN A 47 4.62 13.62 -6.04
N VAL A 48 4.84 14.30 -4.94
CA VAL A 48 4.19 13.99 -3.65
C VAL A 48 3.42 15.22 -3.20
N SER A 49 2.12 15.07 -2.92
CA SER A 49 1.32 16.11 -2.26
C SER A 49 1.42 15.98 -0.74
N ASP A 50 0.78 16.88 -0.01
CA ASP A 50 0.67 16.78 1.43
C ASP A 50 -0.01 15.46 1.82
N LEU A 51 0.63 14.72 2.74
CA LEU A 51 0.16 13.43 3.21
C LEU A 51 -0.20 13.52 4.70
N PRO A 52 -1.30 12.88 5.14
CA PRO A 52 -1.76 12.97 6.53
C PRO A 52 -0.88 12.18 7.49
N THR A 53 -1.10 12.43 8.78
CA THR A 53 -0.69 11.53 9.86
C THR A 53 -1.83 10.54 10.11
N ILE A 54 -1.48 9.26 10.28
CA ILE A 54 -2.43 8.19 10.61
C ILE A 54 -1.88 7.34 11.75
N ARG A 55 -2.76 6.64 12.46
CA ARG A 55 -2.38 5.58 13.40
C ARG A 55 -1.95 4.35 12.62
N GLY A 56 -0.73 3.85 12.86
CA GLY A 56 -0.24 2.71 12.10
C GLY A 56 1.13 2.18 12.54
N ASP A 57 1.52 1.07 11.93
CA ASP A 57 2.86 0.51 12.05
C ASP A 57 3.78 1.14 10.99
N LYS A 58 4.67 2.04 11.42
CA LYS A 58 5.58 2.76 10.53
C LYS A 58 6.32 1.82 9.58
N SER A 59 6.83 0.71 10.07
CA SER A 59 7.63 -0.21 9.25
C SER A 59 6.79 -0.91 8.17
N GLN A 60 5.52 -1.17 8.44
CA GLN A 60 4.60 -1.73 7.45
C GLN A 60 4.17 -0.68 6.42
N LEU A 61 3.95 0.56 6.84
CA LEU A 61 3.64 1.66 5.93
C LEU A 61 4.83 1.99 5.01
N GLU A 62 6.07 1.97 5.51
CA GLU A 62 7.28 2.05 4.69
C GLU A 62 7.32 0.92 3.64
N GLN A 63 7.05 -0.32 4.05
CA GLN A 63 7.01 -1.47 3.14
C GLN A 63 5.90 -1.35 2.08
N LEU A 64 4.73 -0.81 2.45
CA LEU A 64 3.62 -0.55 1.53
C LEU A 64 4.04 0.41 0.41
N PHE A 65 4.53 1.60 0.78
CA PHE A 65 4.96 2.61 -0.20
C PHE A 65 6.17 2.14 -1.01
N LEU A 66 7.15 1.49 -0.38
CA LEU A 66 8.31 0.92 -1.07
C LEU A 66 7.88 -0.07 -2.17
N ASN A 67 6.93 -0.97 -1.88
CA ASN A 67 6.42 -1.92 -2.86
C ASN A 67 5.68 -1.23 -4.01
N LEU A 68 4.84 -0.24 -3.73
CA LEU A 68 4.07 0.46 -4.76
C LEU A 68 4.99 1.31 -5.65
N VAL A 69 5.87 2.11 -5.07
CA VAL A 69 6.78 2.99 -5.82
C VAL A 69 7.82 2.17 -6.60
N SER A 70 8.40 1.13 -6.00
CA SER A 70 9.33 0.26 -6.73
C SER A 70 8.67 -0.47 -7.90
N ASN A 71 7.39 -0.85 -7.77
CA ASN A 71 6.61 -1.39 -8.90
C ASN A 71 6.40 -0.35 -9.98
N ALA A 72 6.03 0.88 -9.63
CA ALA A 72 5.86 1.98 -10.57
C ALA A 72 7.15 2.28 -11.36
N LEU A 73 8.30 2.27 -10.68
CA LEU A 73 9.60 2.42 -11.34
C LEU A 73 9.97 1.23 -12.22
N LYS A 74 9.56 0.03 -11.86
CA LYS A 74 9.94 -1.21 -12.53
C LYS A 74 9.13 -1.49 -13.79
N PHE A 75 7.80 -1.31 -13.75
CA PHE A 75 6.89 -1.67 -14.83
C PHE A 75 6.68 -0.53 -15.81
N GLN A 76 7.76 -0.11 -16.46
CA GLN A 76 7.79 0.99 -17.43
C GLN A 76 8.01 0.50 -18.85
N SER A 77 7.46 1.23 -19.83
CA SER A 77 7.78 1.03 -21.23
C SER A 77 9.20 1.51 -21.53
N GLU A 78 9.87 0.84 -22.46
CA GLU A 78 11.21 1.25 -22.87
C GLU A 78 11.20 2.67 -23.46
N GLY A 79 12.14 3.51 -23.06
CA GLY A 79 12.26 4.90 -23.52
C GLY A 79 11.24 5.87 -22.89
N VAL A 80 10.35 5.42 -22.02
CA VAL A 80 9.41 6.28 -21.29
C VAL A 80 9.99 6.63 -19.92
N ARG A 81 10.06 7.94 -19.63
CA ARG A 81 10.45 8.43 -18.31
C ARG A 81 9.39 8.05 -17.29
N PRO A 82 9.74 7.37 -16.18
CA PRO A 82 8.78 7.07 -15.14
C PRO A 82 8.26 8.34 -14.46
N GLU A 83 6.94 8.44 -14.34
CA GLU A 83 6.26 9.48 -13.56
C GLU A 83 5.38 8.80 -12.51
N VAL A 84 5.59 9.14 -11.23
CA VAL A 84 4.82 8.61 -10.12
C VAL A 84 4.23 9.76 -9.33
N THR A 85 2.94 9.71 -9.06
CA THR A 85 2.24 10.70 -8.24
C THR A 85 1.67 10.04 -7.00
N ILE A 86 2.00 10.56 -5.82
CA ILE A 86 1.47 10.13 -4.53
C ILE A 86 0.64 11.29 -3.98
N SER A 87 -0.64 11.05 -3.73
CA SER A 87 -1.55 12.07 -3.20
C SER A 87 -2.47 11.49 -2.15
N ALA A 88 -3.01 12.35 -1.27
CA ALA A 88 -4.00 11.97 -0.29
C ALA A 88 -5.12 13.00 -0.22
N ARG A 89 -6.30 12.56 0.17
CA ARG A 89 -7.47 13.38 0.50
C ARG A 89 -8.39 12.62 1.45
N ASP A 90 -9.32 13.31 2.03
CA ASP A 90 -10.38 12.63 2.78
C ASP A 90 -11.19 11.72 1.84
N ALA A 91 -11.51 10.53 2.31
CA ALA A 91 -12.37 9.62 1.58
C ALA A 91 -13.82 10.09 1.64
N THR A 92 -14.57 9.87 0.58
CA THR A 92 -16.00 10.19 0.54
C THR A 92 -16.83 9.05 1.15
N GLU A 93 -18.06 9.35 1.61
CA GLU A 93 -19.00 8.34 2.12
C GLU A 93 -19.24 7.20 1.10
N GLU A 94 -19.34 7.53 -0.19
CA GLU A 94 -19.50 6.54 -1.26
C GLU A 94 -18.31 5.58 -1.36
N GLU A 95 -17.09 6.06 -1.07
CA GLU A 95 -15.86 5.24 -1.10
C GLU A 95 -15.71 4.35 0.12
N THR A 96 -16.39 4.66 1.22
CA THR A 96 -16.30 3.90 2.48
C THR A 96 -17.55 3.07 2.77
N LYS A 97 -18.64 3.24 2.02
CA LYS A 97 -19.96 2.63 2.29
C LYS A 97 -19.94 1.11 2.48
N ASP A 98 -19.03 0.41 1.79
CA ASP A 98 -18.91 -1.04 1.85
C ASP A 98 -17.84 -1.51 2.85
N ILE A 99 -17.22 -0.57 3.59
CA ILE A 99 -16.23 -0.86 4.61
C ILE A 99 -16.94 -1.02 5.95
N LEU A 100 -16.65 -2.12 6.65
CA LEU A 100 -17.17 -2.35 8.00
C LEU A 100 -16.67 -1.23 8.94
N LEU A 101 -17.56 -0.69 9.80
CA LEU A 101 -17.27 0.41 10.71
C LEU A 101 -16.93 1.75 10.03
N ALA A 102 -17.42 1.97 8.81
CA ALA A 102 -17.15 3.21 8.05
C ALA A 102 -17.52 4.50 8.82
N GLU A 103 -18.58 4.46 9.60
CA GLU A 103 -19.11 5.60 10.37
C GLU A 103 -18.33 5.90 11.67
N GLU A 104 -17.44 5.00 12.09
CA GLU A 104 -16.71 5.12 13.36
C GLU A 104 -15.38 5.90 13.22
N TYR A 105 -14.89 6.10 12.00
CA TYR A 105 -13.57 6.65 11.75
C TYR A 105 -13.57 7.75 10.69
N ASP A 106 -12.61 8.67 10.83
CA ASP A 106 -12.20 9.55 9.74
C ASP A 106 -11.32 8.78 8.77
N TRP A 107 -11.70 8.77 7.50
CA TRP A 107 -11.02 8.01 6.46
C TRP A 107 -10.19 8.89 5.53
N THR A 108 -9.02 8.41 5.16
CA THR A 108 -8.23 9.02 4.10
C THR A 108 -8.10 8.08 2.91
N LYS A 109 -8.17 8.64 1.72
CA LYS A 109 -7.83 7.96 0.48
C LYS A 109 -6.45 8.41 0.03
N ILE A 110 -5.51 7.47 -0.04
CA ILE A 110 -4.17 7.65 -0.57
C ILE A 110 -4.13 7.04 -1.96
N THR A 111 -3.56 7.76 -2.92
CA THR A 111 -3.48 7.32 -4.31
C THR A 111 -2.03 7.32 -4.74
N VAL A 112 -1.57 6.21 -5.33
CA VAL A 112 -0.27 6.07 -5.99
C VAL A 112 -0.53 5.76 -7.46
N SER A 113 -0.21 6.69 -8.35
CA SER A 113 -0.42 6.58 -9.79
C SER A 113 0.91 6.58 -10.53
N ASP A 114 1.02 5.77 -11.58
CA ASP A 114 2.17 5.72 -12.48
C ASP A 114 1.73 5.81 -13.95
N ASN A 115 2.68 6.14 -14.82
CA ASN A 115 2.53 6.16 -16.28
C ASN A 115 3.13 4.92 -16.96
N GLY A 116 3.24 3.80 -16.24
CA GLY A 116 3.87 2.57 -16.71
C GLY A 116 3.09 1.80 -17.77
N ILE A 117 3.47 0.53 -17.97
CA ILE A 117 2.87 -0.34 -18.99
C ILE A 117 1.40 -0.65 -18.71
N GLY A 118 0.92 -0.47 -17.46
CA GLY A 118 -0.44 -0.84 -17.06
C GLY A 118 -0.72 -2.35 -17.19
N PHE A 119 -1.98 -2.70 -17.00
CA PHE A 119 -2.50 -4.07 -17.14
C PHE A 119 -3.99 -4.06 -17.44
N GLU A 120 -4.51 -5.18 -17.95
CA GLU A 120 -5.94 -5.36 -18.17
C GLU A 120 -6.73 -5.29 -16.86
N GLN A 121 -7.79 -4.49 -16.80
CA GLN A 121 -8.60 -4.28 -15.60
C GLN A 121 -9.16 -5.57 -14.99
N SER A 122 -9.37 -6.61 -15.79
CA SER A 122 -9.80 -7.94 -15.34
C SER A 122 -8.81 -8.62 -14.37
N PHE A 123 -7.58 -8.14 -14.28
CA PHE A 123 -6.56 -8.63 -13.36
C PHE A 123 -6.48 -7.82 -12.05
N ALA A 124 -7.23 -6.72 -11.91
CA ALA A 124 -7.12 -5.79 -10.78
C ALA A 124 -7.26 -6.46 -9.39
N GLU A 125 -8.10 -7.50 -9.28
CA GLU A 125 -8.19 -8.28 -8.05
C GLU A 125 -7.10 -9.34 -7.95
N LYS A 126 -6.72 -9.95 -9.06
CA LYS A 126 -5.77 -11.07 -9.11
C LYS A 126 -4.35 -10.64 -8.78
N ILE A 127 -3.95 -9.40 -9.10
CA ILE A 127 -2.58 -8.88 -8.84
C ILE A 127 -2.21 -8.87 -7.36
N PHE A 128 -3.20 -8.87 -6.46
CA PHE A 128 -2.98 -8.92 -5.01
C PHE A 128 -2.90 -10.36 -4.46
N ALA A 129 -3.13 -11.39 -5.30
CA ALA A 129 -2.93 -12.78 -4.86
C ALA A 129 -1.42 -13.09 -4.76
N PRO A 130 -0.98 -13.84 -3.72
CA PRO A 130 0.41 -14.25 -3.60
C PRO A 130 0.89 -15.01 -4.83
N PHE A 131 2.14 -14.77 -5.24
CA PHE A 131 2.79 -15.41 -6.40
C PHE A 131 2.16 -15.09 -7.77
N GLN A 132 1.16 -14.19 -7.80
CA GLN A 132 0.57 -13.76 -9.06
C GLN A 132 1.51 -12.83 -9.82
N ARG A 133 1.69 -13.10 -11.12
CA ARG A 133 2.50 -12.30 -12.03
C ARG A 133 1.77 -12.20 -13.37
N LEU A 134 1.73 -11.01 -13.94
CA LEU A 134 1.12 -10.77 -15.26
C LEU A 134 2.14 -10.85 -16.41
N HIS A 135 3.44 -10.67 -16.09
CA HIS A 135 4.54 -10.69 -17.04
C HIS A 135 5.54 -11.81 -16.73
N GLY A 136 6.23 -12.32 -17.75
CA GLY A 136 7.19 -13.40 -17.64
C GLY A 136 8.41 -13.07 -16.75
N ARG A 137 9.11 -14.12 -16.27
CA ARG A 137 10.32 -13.95 -15.44
C ARG A 137 11.47 -13.28 -16.19
N SER A 138 11.51 -13.44 -17.52
CA SER A 138 12.53 -12.87 -18.38
C SER A 138 12.35 -11.37 -18.63
N GLU A 139 11.13 -10.86 -18.49
CA GLU A 139 10.78 -9.49 -18.78
C GLU A 139 10.93 -8.57 -17.55
N TYR A 140 10.36 -8.99 -16.42
CA TYR A 140 10.47 -8.24 -15.16
C TYR A 140 10.84 -9.15 -13.99
N LYS A 141 11.92 -8.79 -13.25
CA LYS A 141 12.36 -9.52 -12.04
C LYS A 141 11.36 -9.31 -10.90
N GLY A 142 11.05 -10.37 -10.12
CA GLY A 142 10.24 -10.27 -8.91
C GLY A 142 9.58 -11.58 -8.52
N THR A 143 9.11 -11.67 -7.29
CA THR A 143 8.53 -12.88 -6.67
C THR A 143 7.01 -12.97 -6.82
N GLY A 144 6.33 -11.86 -7.12
CA GLY A 144 4.87 -11.78 -7.14
C GLY A 144 4.22 -11.71 -5.75
N ILE A 145 5.01 -11.35 -4.72
CA ILE A 145 4.50 -11.24 -3.33
C ILE A 145 4.25 -9.79 -2.92
N GLY A 146 4.92 -8.81 -3.53
CA GLY A 146 4.89 -7.41 -3.09
C GLY A 146 3.48 -6.83 -2.95
N LEU A 147 2.60 -6.99 -3.96
CA LEU A 147 1.23 -6.49 -3.89
C LEU A 147 0.36 -7.27 -2.89
N ALA A 148 0.61 -8.56 -2.70
CA ALA A 148 -0.05 -9.34 -1.65
C ALA A 148 0.33 -8.84 -0.25
N VAL A 149 1.59 -8.43 -0.04
CA VAL A 149 2.05 -7.75 1.19
C VAL A 149 1.34 -6.42 1.36
N CYS A 150 1.20 -5.61 0.28
CA CYS A 150 0.46 -4.35 0.34
C CYS A 150 -0.98 -4.55 0.82
N ARG A 151 -1.72 -5.50 0.25
CA ARG A 151 -3.09 -5.83 0.67
C ARG A 151 -3.14 -6.23 2.15
N ARG A 152 -2.23 -7.09 2.60
CA ARG A 152 -2.16 -7.54 4.00
C ARG A 152 -1.88 -6.40 4.98
N ILE A 153 -0.98 -5.48 4.62
CA ILE A 153 -0.68 -4.29 5.42
C ILE A 153 -1.94 -3.43 5.55
N VAL A 154 -2.60 -3.13 4.44
CA VAL A 154 -3.80 -2.29 4.42
C VAL A 154 -4.95 -2.94 5.22
N GLU A 155 -5.18 -4.24 5.05
CA GLU A 155 -6.17 -5.00 5.82
C GLU A 155 -5.89 -4.95 7.34
N ARG A 156 -4.62 -5.09 7.75
CA ARG A 156 -4.24 -4.97 9.16
C ARG A 156 -4.53 -3.57 9.73
N HIS A 157 -4.46 -2.55 8.90
CA HIS A 157 -4.79 -1.17 9.23
C HIS A 157 -6.30 -0.85 9.04
N ASN A 158 -7.16 -1.86 8.98
CA ASN A 158 -8.62 -1.76 8.78
C ASN A 158 -9.02 -1.05 7.48
N GLY A 159 -8.14 -1.04 6.48
CA GLY A 159 -8.34 -0.38 5.21
C GLY A 159 -8.62 -1.33 4.06
N GLN A 160 -8.76 -0.74 2.88
CA GLN A 160 -8.94 -1.43 1.62
C GLN A 160 -7.98 -0.88 0.55
N ILE A 161 -7.44 -1.75 -0.30
CA ILE A 161 -6.63 -1.38 -1.46
C ILE A 161 -7.27 -1.89 -2.74
N THR A 162 -7.38 -1.02 -3.73
CA THR A 162 -7.90 -1.32 -5.06
C THR A 162 -6.93 -0.82 -6.13
N ALA A 163 -7.11 -1.30 -7.37
CA ALA A 163 -6.32 -0.85 -8.50
C ALA A 163 -7.19 -0.60 -9.74
N VAL A 164 -6.88 0.47 -10.45
CA VAL A 164 -7.45 0.80 -11.76
C VAL A 164 -6.30 0.91 -12.74
N SER A 165 -6.40 0.22 -13.88
CA SER A 165 -5.35 0.23 -14.90
C SER A 165 -5.91 -0.04 -16.29
N SER A 166 -5.14 0.35 -17.28
CA SER A 166 -5.37 -0.01 -18.68
C SER A 166 -4.02 -0.18 -19.37
N PRO A 167 -3.86 -1.17 -20.27
CA PRO A 167 -2.62 -1.38 -21.00
C PRO A 167 -2.11 -0.09 -21.67
N GLY A 168 -0.85 0.22 -21.45
CA GLY A 168 -0.18 1.44 -21.98
C GLY A 168 -0.56 2.75 -21.32
N LYS A 169 -1.37 2.75 -20.24
CA LYS A 169 -1.81 3.97 -19.54
C LYS A 169 -1.42 4.00 -18.06
N GLY A 170 -0.53 3.11 -17.62
CA GLY A 170 -0.11 3.00 -16.24
C GLY A 170 -1.16 2.38 -15.33
N ALA A 171 -0.92 2.50 -14.03
CA ALA A 171 -1.81 2.01 -12.99
C ALA A 171 -2.02 3.06 -11.89
N THR A 172 -3.17 2.97 -11.23
CA THR A 172 -3.52 3.78 -10.07
C THR A 172 -3.96 2.84 -8.95
N PHE A 173 -3.19 2.82 -7.88
CA PHE A 173 -3.52 2.12 -6.65
C PHE A 173 -4.20 3.09 -5.69
N SER A 174 -5.38 2.75 -5.22
CA SER A 174 -6.14 3.52 -4.22
C SER A 174 -6.20 2.76 -2.91
N ILE A 175 -5.75 3.39 -1.84
CA ILE A 175 -5.75 2.86 -0.47
C ILE A 175 -6.72 3.72 0.33
N ILE A 176 -7.75 3.10 0.90
CA ILE A 176 -8.67 3.75 1.82
C ILE A 176 -8.37 3.20 3.20
N ILE A 177 -8.01 4.06 4.15
CA ILE A 177 -7.51 3.68 5.46
C ILE A 177 -8.04 4.67 6.53
N PRO A 178 -8.44 4.18 7.72
CA PRO A 178 -8.86 5.08 8.80
C PRO A 178 -7.66 5.83 9.38
N LYS A 179 -7.87 7.10 9.75
CA LYS A 179 -6.80 7.92 10.31
C LYS A 179 -6.42 7.50 11.74
N ASN A 180 -7.38 7.01 12.53
CA ASN A 180 -7.25 6.85 14.00
C ASN A 180 -7.68 5.46 14.47
N SER A 181 -7.45 4.38 13.75
CA SER A 181 -7.83 3.02 14.20
C SER A 181 -6.67 2.26 14.84
N GLU A 182 -7.01 1.33 15.72
CA GLU A 182 -6.08 0.33 16.23
C GLU A 182 -6.02 -0.90 15.30
N PRO A 183 -5.01 -1.77 15.42
CA PRO A 183 -4.87 -2.94 14.56
C PRO A 183 -6.10 -3.83 14.57
N PHE A 184 -6.45 -4.40 13.42
CA PHE A 184 -7.52 -5.38 13.32
C PHE A 184 -7.31 -6.55 14.31
N GLY A 185 -8.29 -6.81 15.18
CA GLY A 185 -8.24 -7.89 16.18
C GLY A 185 -7.63 -7.50 17.54
N SER A 186 -7.26 -6.24 17.79
CA SER A 186 -6.76 -5.80 19.11
C SER A 186 -7.89 -5.62 20.16
N ASN A 187 -9.16 -5.57 19.76
CA ASN A 187 -10.30 -5.32 20.65
C ASN A 187 -10.86 -6.56 21.37
N ASN A 188 -10.01 -7.51 21.82
CA ASN A 188 -10.44 -8.64 22.64
C ASN A 188 -10.31 -8.39 24.16
N ASN A 189 -10.52 -7.14 24.62
CA ASN A 189 -10.62 -6.85 26.06
C ASN A 189 -11.80 -5.93 26.37
N ILE A 190 -13.03 -6.34 25.99
CA ILE A 190 -14.22 -5.72 26.54
C ILE A 190 -14.63 -6.53 27.78
N GLY A 191 -14.25 -6.01 28.95
CA GLY A 191 -14.98 -6.06 30.17
C GLY A 191 -15.20 -7.41 30.84
N GLU A 192 -14.23 -7.94 31.58
CA GLU A 192 -14.58 -8.59 32.85
C GLU A 192 -14.94 -7.49 33.85
N THR A 193 -16.21 -7.12 33.87
CA THR A 193 -16.77 -6.46 35.06
C THR A 193 -16.72 -7.43 36.21
N HIS A 194 -15.77 -7.24 37.11
CA HIS A 194 -15.80 -7.77 38.44
C HIS A 194 -17.14 -7.33 39.09
N ASN A 195 -18.00 -8.28 39.28
CA ASN A 195 -19.17 -8.15 40.14
C ASN A 195 -18.79 -8.81 41.47
N ASP A 196 -18.18 -8.01 42.38
CA ASP A 196 -18.08 -8.37 43.80
C ASP A 196 -19.33 -7.89 44.50
N ALA A 197 -20.13 -8.82 44.91
CA ALA A 197 -21.12 -8.65 45.99
C ALA A 197 -21.24 -9.96 46.77
#